data_2687183421a3696047c227129e9671ad
#
_entry.id   2687183421a3696047c227129e9671ad
#
_cell.length_a   1.000
_cell.length_b   1.000
_cell.length_c   1.000
_cell.angle_alpha   90.00
_cell.angle_beta   90.00
_cell.angle_gamma   90.00
#
_symmetry.space_group_name_H-M   'P 1'
#
loop_
_entity.id
_entity.type
_entity.pdbx_description
1 polymer ?
#
loop_
_entity_poly.entity_id
_entity_poly.type
_entity_poly.pdbx_seq_one_letter_code
_entity_poly.pdbx_strand_id
1 'polypeptide(L)'
;MLRIAAVGDLHVGADSVGQLRDGFVRLADEADVLLLAGDLTKRGELTEVDVLAGELRDLPVPIVAVLGNHDHESDQQRVLTQRLLDVGVRVLEGSATVLEIDGTRLGVAGGKGFAGGFVGASATAFGEREMKVFANAAMLSAAAMESALHSLDTSLRVLLTHYAPIRGTLHGESPELYPMLGSYLYAELADRCGVDLLVHGHAHGGTEKGTTPRGIPVRNVAQPVLRRPYAVYGIEPGRHAASGAADRWVDASIG
;
A
#
# COMPACT_ATOMS: atom_id res chain seq x y z
N MET A 1 16.30 -5.48 13.84
CA MET A 1 14.85 -5.60 13.51
C MET A 1 14.30 -4.20 13.37
N LEU A 2 13.75 -3.85 12.22
CA LEU A 2 13.09 -2.56 11.96
C LEU A 2 11.59 -2.67 12.28
N ARG A 3 11.03 -1.66 12.95
CA ARG A 3 9.63 -1.63 13.39
C ARG A 3 8.84 -0.69 12.50
N ILE A 4 7.86 -1.22 11.79
CA ILE A 4 7.01 -0.48 10.86
C ILE A 4 5.62 -0.33 11.46
N ALA A 5 5.24 0.90 11.83
CA ALA A 5 3.85 1.22 12.09
C ALA A 5 3.10 1.40 10.78
N ALA A 6 1.89 0.89 10.68
CA ALA A 6 1.09 1.05 9.48
C ALA A 6 -0.41 1.16 9.80
N VAL A 7 -1.09 2.03 9.05
CA VAL A 7 -2.55 2.22 9.06
C VAL A 7 -3.01 2.77 7.71
N GLY A 8 -4.22 2.47 7.32
CA GLY A 8 -4.91 3.03 6.16
C GLY A 8 -6.36 3.36 6.49
N ASP A 9 -7.08 3.93 5.53
CA ASP A 9 -8.51 4.19 5.64
C ASP A 9 -8.86 5.05 6.86
N LEU A 10 -8.09 6.12 7.03
CA LEU A 10 -8.26 7.10 8.12
C LEU A 10 -9.51 7.96 7.92
N HIS A 11 -9.89 8.19 6.66
CA HIS A 11 -11.05 8.99 6.28
C HIS A 11 -11.18 10.30 7.05
N VAL A 12 -10.07 11.05 7.15
CA VAL A 12 -10.06 12.34 7.84
C VAL A 12 -11.00 13.32 7.15
N GLY A 13 -11.93 13.87 7.90
CA GLY A 13 -12.81 14.92 7.44
C GLY A 13 -12.43 16.28 8.03
N ALA A 14 -13.07 17.34 7.57
CA ALA A 14 -12.91 18.67 8.15
C ALA A 14 -13.29 18.75 9.64
N ASP A 15 -14.08 17.79 10.11
CA ASP A 15 -14.54 17.62 11.49
C ASP A 15 -13.61 16.77 12.36
N SER A 16 -12.49 16.28 11.82
CA SER A 16 -11.59 15.31 12.49
C SER A 16 -10.39 15.95 13.21
N VAL A 17 -10.41 17.27 13.42
CA VAL A 17 -9.31 18.00 14.08
C VAL A 17 -9.04 17.43 15.49
N GLY A 18 -7.78 17.07 15.78
CA GLY A 18 -7.33 16.52 17.06
C GLY A 18 -7.63 15.03 17.29
N GLN A 19 -8.26 14.35 16.32
CA GLN A 19 -8.68 12.95 16.52
C GLN A 19 -7.59 11.91 16.27
N LEU A 20 -6.60 12.20 15.42
CA LEU A 20 -5.53 11.25 15.09
C LEU A 20 -4.34 11.35 16.04
N ARG A 21 -3.99 12.57 16.46
CA ARG A 21 -2.73 12.84 17.17
C ARG A 21 -2.59 12.05 18.46
N ASP A 22 -3.69 11.91 19.22
CA ASP A 22 -3.71 11.12 20.45
C ASP A 22 -3.38 9.64 20.19
N GLY A 23 -3.79 9.11 19.04
CA GLY A 23 -3.46 7.74 18.62
C GLY A 23 -1.98 7.53 18.32
N PHE A 24 -1.22 8.59 18.00
CA PHE A 24 0.20 8.52 17.63
C PHE A 24 1.17 8.92 18.76
N VAL A 25 0.68 9.16 19.99
CA VAL A 25 1.51 9.58 21.14
C VAL A 25 2.67 8.62 21.42
N ARG A 26 2.44 7.30 21.24
CA ARG A 26 3.45 6.27 21.50
C ARG A 26 4.28 5.88 20.28
N LEU A 27 4.08 6.53 19.15
CA LEU A 27 4.69 6.13 17.87
C LEU A 27 6.22 6.10 17.93
N ALA A 28 6.87 7.09 18.60
CA ALA A 28 8.33 7.14 18.75
C ALA A 28 8.90 5.95 19.52
N ASP A 29 8.17 5.44 20.51
CA ASP A 29 8.61 4.32 21.33
C ASP A 29 8.37 2.97 20.64
N GLU A 30 7.39 2.91 19.75
CA GLU A 30 6.89 1.65 19.19
C GLU A 30 7.37 1.38 17.77
N ALA A 31 7.72 2.42 16.98
CA ALA A 31 8.04 2.28 15.57
C ALA A 31 9.14 3.23 15.09
N ASP A 32 9.77 2.84 14.00
CA ASP A 32 10.88 3.55 13.36
C ASP A 32 10.43 4.28 12.08
N VAL A 33 9.24 3.93 11.55
CA VAL A 33 8.59 4.54 10.38
C VAL A 33 7.08 4.34 10.45
N LEU A 34 6.31 5.30 9.92
CA LEU A 34 4.86 5.19 9.73
C LEU A 34 4.52 5.06 8.24
N LEU A 35 3.75 4.03 7.89
CA LEU A 35 3.21 3.82 6.55
C LEU A 35 1.70 4.10 6.55
N LEU A 36 1.22 4.92 5.61
CA LEU A 36 -0.17 5.27 5.42
C LEU A 36 -0.70 4.65 4.11
N ALA A 37 -1.62 3.70 4.22
CA ALA A 37 -2.06 2.83 3.13
C ALA A 37 -3.29 3.34 2.36
N GLY A 38 -3.40 4.66 2.14
CA GLY A 38 -4.45 5.29 1.34
C GLY A 38 -5.76 5.54 2.09
N ASP A 39 -6.71 6.17 1.40
CA ASP A 39 -7.96 6.69 1.94
C ASP A 39 -7.71 7.51 3.20
N LEU A 40 -6.79 8.47 3.04
CA LEU A 40 -6.31 9.33 4.11
C LEU A 40 -7.38 10.36 4.48
N THR A 41 -8.13 10.81 3.49
CA THR A 41 -9.22 11.79 3.59
C THR A 41 -10.56 11.15 3.22
N LYS A 42 -11.67 11.79 3.59
CA LYS A 42 -13.03 11.30 3.25
C LYS A 42 -13.33 11.43 1.76
N ARG A 43 -12.90 12.53 1.11
CA ARG A 43 -13.24 12.87 -0.29
C ARG A 43 -12.13 13.55 -1.07
N GLY A 44 -10.93 13.69 -0.51
CA GLY A 44 -9.83 14.41 -1.14
C GLY A 44 -10.04 15.93 -1.19
N GLU A 45 -10.91 16.50 -0.36
CA GLU A 45 -11.13 17.94 -0.29
C GLU A 45 -9.96 18.64 0.42
N LEU A 46 -9.61 19.87 -0.01
CA LEU A 46 -8.45 20.58 0.54
C LEU A 46 -8.58 20.87 2.04
N THR A 47 -9.79 21.11 2.52
CA THR A 47 -10.08 21.30 3.94
C THR A 47 -9.78 20.06 4.77
N GLU A 48 -10.04 18.88 4.23
CA GLU A 48 -9.73 17.59 4.85
C GLU A 48 -8.22 17.35 4.88
N VAL A 49 -7.54 17.69 3.77
CA VAL A 49 -6.08 17.61 3.67
C VAL A 49 -5.39 18.54 4.65
N ASP A 50 -5.90 19.75 4.85
CA ASP A 50 -5.34 20.70 5.81
C ASP A 50 -5.42 20.17 7.25
N VAL A 51 -6.54 19.51 7.61
CA VAL A 51 -6.69 18.82 8.89
C VAL A 51 -5.68 17.68 8.99
N LEU A 52 -5.63 16.80 8.00
CA LEU A 52 -4.69 15.66 7.98
C LEU A 52 -3.24 16.13 8.09
N ALA A 53 -2.83 17.14 7.32
CA ALA A 53 -1.48 17.71 7.37
C ALA A 53 -1.15 18.28 8.75
N GLY A 54 -2.13 18.90 9.42
CA GLY A 54 -2.01 19.38 10.81
C GLY A 54 -1.79 18.24 11.80
N GLU A 55 -2.52 17.13 11.65
CA GLU A 55 -2.39 15.94 12.51
C GLU A 55 -1.05 15.22 12.33
N LEU A 56 -0.52 15.17 11.10
CA LEU A 56 0.73 14.47 10.78
C LEU A 56 1.98 15.32 10.99
N ARG A 57 1.83 16.64 11.11
CA ARG A 57 2.95 17.57 11.28
C ARG A 57 3.75 17.24 12.54
N ASP A 58 5.08 17.23 12.40
CA ASP A 58 6.02 17.01 13.50
C ASP A 58 5.86 15.67 14.25
N LEU A 59 5.27 14.66 13.59
CA LEU A 59 5.35 13.30 14.14
C LEU A 59 6.81 12.82 14.19
N PRO A 60 7.20 12.07 15.23
CA PRO A 60 8.61 11.83 15.56
C PRO A 60 9.30 10.78 14.67
N VAL A 61 8.61 10.23 13.68
CA VAL A 61 9.15 9.23 12.75
C VAL A 61 8.91 9.64 11.29
N PRO A 62 9.73 9.19 10.34
CA PRO A 62 9.46 9.37 8.92
C PRO A 62 8.10 8.80 8.52
N ILE A 63 7.39 9.50 7.63
CA ILE A 63 6.07 9.08 7.15
C ILE A 63 6.13 8.84 5.64
N VAL A 64 5.66 7.68 5.20
CA VAL A 64 5.49 7.34 3.79
C VAL A 64 4.02 6.99 3.55
N ALA A 65 3.42 7.53 2.51
CA ALA A 65 2.02 7.36 2.20
C ALA A 65 1.80 6.97 0.74
N VAL A 66 0.71 6.27 0.47
CA VAL A 66 0.05 6.23 -0.83
C VAL A 66 -1.33 6.85 -0.70
N LEU A 67 -1.91 7.31 -1.79
CA LEU A 67 -3.29 7.76 -1.82
C LEU A 67 -4.23 6.55 -2.00
N GLY A 68 -5.50 6.71 -1.61
CA GLY A 68 -6.56 5.77 -1.87
C GLY A 68 -7.58 6.33 -2.87
N ASN A 69 -8.66 5.61 -3.12
CA ASN A 69 -9.68 6.04 -4.07
C ASN A 69 -10.48 7.25 -3.57
N HIS A 70 -10.70 7.37 -2.25
CA HIS A 70 -11.34 8.55 -1.65
C HIS A 70 -10.51 9.82 -1.80
N ASP A 71 -9.18 9.72 -1.74
CA ASP A 71 -8.28 10.85 -1.94
C ASP A 71 -8.31 11.40 -3.38
N HIS A 72 -8.85 10.61 -4.33
CA HIS A 72 -9.01 11.00 -5.73
C HIS A 72 -10.43 11.52 -6.07
N GLU A 73 -11.40 11.44 -5.15
CA GLU A 73 -12.81 11.76 -5.44
C GLU A 73 -13.01 13.20 -5.91
N SER A 74 -12.24 14.15 -5.37
CA SER A 74 -12.31 15.58 -5.73
C SER A 74 -11.39 16.00 -6.88
N ASP A 75 -10.69 15.08 -7.54
CA ASP A 75 -9.69 15.36 -8.60
C ASP A 75 -8.59 16.36 -8.20
N GLN A 76 -8.32 16.50 -6.88
CA GLN A 76 -7.33 17.44 -6.32
C GLN A 76 -6.05 16.75 -5.81
N GLN A 77 -5.81 15.50 -6.19
CA GLN A 77 -4.71 14.68 -5.69
C GLN A 77 -3.32 15.31 -5.81
N ARG A 78 -3.09 16.19 -6.81
CA ARG A 78 -1.83 16.92 -6.94
C ARG A 78 -1.61 17.93 -5.81
N VAL A 79 -2.64 18.69 -5.47
CA VAL A 79 -2.58 19.68 -4.39
C VAL A 79 -2.50 18.98 -3.04
N LEU A 80 -3.27 17.89 -2.87
CA LEU A 80 -3.25 17.01 -1.71
C LEU A 80 -1.83 16.50 -1.46
N THR A 81 -1.21 15.88 -2.47
CA THR A 81 0.16 15.39 -2.40
C THR A 81 1.14 16.49 -1.99
N GLN A 82 1.05 17.69 -2.60
CA GLN A 82 1.94 18.80 -2.26
C GLN A 82 1.78 19.23 -0.80
N ARG A 83 0.57 19.35 -0.28
CA ARG A 83 0.32 19.71 1.13
C ARG A 83 0.87 18.68 2.12
N LEU A 84 0.78 17.40 1.77
CA LEU A 84 1.40 16.34 2.58
C LEU A 84 2.93 16.40 2.52
N LEU A 85 3.51 16.67 1.36
CA LEU A 85 4.94 16.89 1.19
C LEU A 85 5.43 18.09 2.02
N ASP A 86 4.68 19.18 2.07
CA ASP A 86 5.02 20.41 2.82
C ASP A 86 5.12 20.17 4.34
N VAL A 87 4.52 19.08 4.84
CA VAL A 87 4.62 18.65 6.26
C VAL A 87 5.52 17.41 6.44
N GLY A 88 6.32 17.06 5.43
CA GLY A 88 7.33 16.00 5.53
C GLY A 88 6.83 14.58 5.21
N VAL A 89 5.59 14.40 4.78
CA VAL A 89 5.07 13.10 4.34
C VAL A 89 5.55 12.79 2.92
N ARG A 90 6.16 11.65 2.70
CA ARG A 90 6.58 11.17 1.37
C ARG A 90 5.42 10.42 0.72
N VAL A 91 4.76 11.02 -0.26
CA VAL A 91 3.66 10.39 -1.00
C VAL A 91 4.20 9.66 -2.23
N LEU A 92 3.86 8.39 -2.38
CA LEU A 92 4.28 7.54 -3.50
C LEU A 92 3.10 7.29 -4.45
N GLU A 93 3.36 7.45 -5.74
CA GLU A 93 2.42 7.09 -6.81
C GLU A 93 3.20 6.42 -7.95
N GLY A 94 3.29 5.09 -7.90
CA GLY A 94 4.14 4.30 -8.78
C GLY A 94 5.63 4.64 -8.66
N SER A 95 6.07 5.04 -7.47
CA SER A 95 7.42 5.53 -7.19
C SER A 95 8.00 4.87 -5.94
N ALA A 96 9.26 5.16 -5.63
CA ALA A 96 9.94 4.61 -4.45
C ALA A 96 10.71 5.68 -3.69
N THR A 97 10.96 5.41 -2.41
CA THR A 97 11.83 6.19 -1.54
C THR A 97 12.72 5.26 -0.71
N VAL A 98 13.89 5.78 -0.30
CA VAL A 98 14.78 5.09 0.65
C VAL A 98 14.83 5.89 1.94
N LEU A 99 14.68 5.20 3.05
CA LEU A 99 14.86 5.71 4.40
C LEU A 99 16.10 5.08 5.01
N GLU A 100 16.94 5.88 5.64
CA GLU A 100 18.06 5.41 6.45
C GLU A 100 17.67 5.49 7.92
N ILE A 101 17.58 4.35 8.58
CA ILE A 101 17.10 4.21 9.94
C ILE A 101 18.11 3.34 10.70
N ASP A 102 18.85 3.92 11.63
CA ASP A 102 19.86 3.25 12.45
C ASP A 102 20.82 2.36 11.64
N GLY A 103 21.30 2.87 10.52
CA GLY A 103 22.21 2.18 9.61
C GLY A 103 21.57 1.12 8.72
N THR A 104 20.25 0.95 8.80
CA THR A 104 19.48 0.07 7.91
C THR A 104 18.82 0.89 6.80
N ARG A 105 19.01 0.46 5.55
CA ARG A 105 18.36 1.09 4.39
C ARG A 105 17.04 0.36 4.08
N LEU A 106 15.93 1.05 4.34
CA LEU A 106 14.59 0.61 4.01
C LEU A 106 14.15 1.24 2.68
N GLY A 107 13.90 0.42 1.68
CA GLY A 107 13.24 0.83 0.44
C GLY A 107 11.72 0.65 0.57
N VAL A 108 10.97 1.69 0.28
CA VAL A 108 9.50 1.62 0.17
C VAL A 108 9.13 2.02 -1.24
N ALA A 109 8.54 1.09 -1.99
CA ALA A 109 7.87 1.40 -3.26
C ALA A 109 6.37 1.36 -3.04
N GLY A 110 5.62 2.16 -3.78
CA GLY A 110 4.18 2.16 -3.59
C GLY A 110 3.41 2.99 -4.60
N GLY A 111 2.11 2.87 -4.49
CA GLY A 111 1.12 3.62 -5.25
C GLY A 111 -0.28 3.17 -4.86
N LYS A 112 -1.29 3.95 -5.26
CA LYS A 112 -2.69 3.61 -4.97
C LYS A 112 -3.03 2.17 -5.39
N GLY A 113 -2.57 1.75 -6.54
CA GLY A 113 -3.06 0.56 -7.16
C GLY A 113 -4.40 0.79 -7.88
N PHE A 114 -5.04 -0.30 -8.27
CA PHE A 114 -6.38 -0.29 -8.88
C PHE A 114 -7.04 -1.66 -8.77
N ALA A 115 -8.36 -1.67 -8.94
CA ALA A 115 -9.17 -2.88 -9.07
C ALA A 115 -8.78 -3.67 -10.34
N GLY A 116 -9.06 -4.95 -10.38
CA GLY A 116 -8.76 -5.79 -11.55
C GLY A 116 -9.08 -7.25 -11.30
N GLY A 117 -9.24 -7.64 -10.04
CA GLY A 117 -9.60 -9.00 -9.63
C GLY A 117 -8.40 -9.90 -9.41
N PHE A 118 -8.70 -11.17 -9.22
CA PHE A 118 -7.74 -12.19 -8.78
C PHE A 118 -7.74 -13.37 -9.73
N VAL A 119 -6.71 -14.21 -9.66
CA VAL A 119 -6.56 -15.39 -10.53
C VAL A 119 -7.87 -16.19 -10.58
N GLY A 120 -8.35 -16.45 -11.80
CA GLY A 120 -9.63 -17.13 -12.09
C GLY A 120 -10.88 -16.23 -12.07
N ALA A 121 -10.74 -14.95 -11.67
CA ALA A 121 -11.82 -13.95 -11.71
C ALA A 121 -11.24 -12.54 -11.82
N SER A 122 -10.56 -12.25 -12.94
CA SER A 122 -9.91 -10.96 -13.21
C SER A 122 -10.40 -10.34 -14.50
N ALA A 123 -10.40 -9.01 -14.55
CA ALA A 123 -10.61 -8.25 -15.78
C ALA A 123 -9.43 -8.45 -16.73
N THR A 124 -9.73 -8.50 -18.03
CA THR A 124 -8.74 -8.60 -19.09
C THR A 124 -8.86 -7.44 -20.07
N ALA A 125 -7.77 -7.06 -20.72
CA ALA A 125 -7.77 -6.01 -21.75
C ALA A 125 -8.38 -6.51 -23.08
N PHE A 126 -9.55 -7.13 -22.99
CA PHE A 126 -10.30 -7.70 -24.11
C PHE A 126 -11.70 -7.07 -24.21
N GLY A 127 -12.22 -6.98 -25.44
CA GLY A 127 -13.56 -6.47 -25.71
C GLY A 127 -13.59 -4.94 -25.95
N GLU A 128 -14.57 -4.28 -25.38
CA GLU A 128 -14.86 -2.86 -25.53
C GLU A 128 -13.78 -1.97 -24.88
N ARG A 129 -13.76 -0.70 -25.30
CA ARG A 129 -12.75 0.27 -24.87
C ARG A 129 -12.74 0.45 -23.35
N GLU A 130 -13.90 0.50 -22.73
CA GLU A 130 -14.10 0.73 -21.29
C GLU A 130 -13.45 -0.41 -20.47
N MET A 131 -13.65 -1.66 -20.87
CA MET A 131 -13.00 -2.81 -20.22
C MET A 131 -11.48 -2.81 -20.39
N LYS A 132 -11.00 -2.41 -21.58
CA LYS A 132 -9.56 -2.25 -21.82
C LYS A 132 -8.96 -1.17 -20.94
N VAL A 133 -9.64 -0.01 -20.80
CA VAL A 133 -9.19 1.08 -19.91
C VAL A 133 -9.14 0.60 -18.46
N PHE A 134 -10.18 -0.08 -18.00
CA PHE A 134 -10.28 -0.63 -16.64
C PHE A 134 -9.13 -1.61 -16.36
N ALA A 135 -8.96 -2.63 -17.19
CA ALA A 135 -7.93 -3.65 -16.99
C ALA A 135 -6.50 -3.05 -17.09
N ASN A 136 -6.28 -2.14 -18.05
CA ASN A 136 -4.98 -1.49 -18.23
C ASN A 136 -4.61 -0.59 -17.05
N ALA A 137 -5.56 -0.01 -16.32
CA ALA A 137 -5.27 0.81 -15.15
C ALA A 137 -4.51 0.00 -14.07
N ALA A 138 -4.96 -1.23 -13.77
CA ALA A 138 -4.25 -2.11 -12.84
C ALA A 138 -2.87 -2.54 -13.37
N MET A 139 -2.77 -2.87 -14.67
CA MET A 139 -1.51 -3.28 -15.29
C MET A 139 -0.46 -2.16 -15.29
N LEU A 140 -0.86 -0.93 -15.64
CA LEU A 140 0.02 0.23 -15.64
C LEU A 140 0.49 0.59 -14.23
N SER A 141 -0.42 0.53 -13.25
CA SER A 141 -0.07 0.75 -11.85
C SER A 141 0.92 -0.29 -11.34
N ALA A 142 0.70 -1.57 -11.66
CA ALA A 142 1.63 -2.65 -11.29
C ALA A 142 3.00 -2.47 -11.95
N ALA A 143 3.05 -2.15 -13.24
CA ALA A 143 4.31 -1.92 -13.97
C ALA A 143 5.12 -0.74 -13.40
N ALA A 144 4.44 0.35 -13.01
CA ALA A 144 5.10 1.50 -12.38
C ALA A 144 5.73 1.11 -11.04
N MET A 145 4.98 0.40 -10.18
CA MET A 145 5.49 -0.08 -8.88
C MET A 145 6.62 -1.12 -9.05
N GLU A 146 6.55 -1.99 -10.06
CA GLU A 146 7.63 -2.94 -10.37
C GLU A 146 8.91 -2.21 -10.79
N SER A 147 8.80 -1.20 -11.65
CA SER A 147 9.92 -0.33 -12.02
C SER A 147 10.51 0.40 -10.80
N ALA A 148 9.65 0.90 -9.92
CA ALA A 148 10.06 1.55 -8.68
C ALA A 148 10.81 0.59 -7.74
N LEU A 149 10.35 -0.66 -7.58
CA LEU A 149 11.04 -1.69 -6.80
C LEU A 149 12.42 -2.04 -7.38
N HIS A 150 12.53 -2.14 -8.71
CA HIS A 150 13.80 -2.40 -9.37
C HIS A 150 14.83 -1.28 -9.21
N SER A 151 14.38 -0.04 -8.98
CA SER A 151 15.28 1.10 -8.71
C SER A 151 15.87 1.10 -7.29
N LEU A 152 15.35 0.26 -6.39
CA LEU A 152 15.80 0.20 -5.01
C LEU A 152 17.05 -0.66 -4.85
N ASP A 153 18.12 -0.05 -4.32
CA ASP A 153 19.31 -0.74 -3.83
C ASP A 153 19.29 -0.72 -2.29
N THR A 154 18.50 -1.61 -1.70
CA THR A 154 18.24 -1.64 -0.25
C THR A 154 18.18 -3.07 0.26
N SER A 155 18.54 -3.26 1.54
CA SER A 155 18.51 -4.57 2.21
C SER A 155 17.11 -5.01 2.63
N LEU A 156 16.19 -4.06 2.78
CA LEU A 156 14.78 -4.29 3.10
C LEU A 156 13.91 -3.57 2.08
N ARG A 157 12.84 -4.23 1.63
CA ARG A 157 11.90 -3.71 0.64
C ARG A 157 10.46 -3.90 1.11
N VAL A 158 9.70 -2.81 1.12
CA VAL A 158 8.28 -2.82 1.40
C VAL A 158 7.52 -2.36 0.15
N LEU A 159 6.45 -3.07 -0.17
CA LEU A 159 5.46 -2.61 -1.14
C LEU A 159 4.25 -2.08 -0.39
N LEU A 160 3.92 -0.81 -0.62
CA LEU A 160 2.78 -0.11 -0.02
C LEU A 160 1.73 0.16 -1.11
N THR A 161 0.53 -0.40 -0.96
CA THR A 161 -0.60 -0.17 -1.87
C THR A 161 -1.82 0.25 -1.09
N HIS A 162 -2.84 0.80 -1.76
CA HIS A 162 -4.15 0.92 -1.16
C HIS A 162 -5.02 -0.28 -1.50
N TYR A 163 -5.09 -0.66 -2.78
CA TYR A 163 -5.85 -1.84 -3.22
C TYR A 163 -5.19 -3.16 -2.80
N ALA A 164 -6.01 -4.15 -2.45
CA ALA A 164 -5.58 -5.43 -1.92
C ALA A 164 -4.81 -6.28 -2.97
N PRO A 165 -3.70 -6.94 -2.59
CA PRO A 165 -2.90 -7.77 -3.49
C PRO A 165 -3.37 -9.24 -3.54
N ILE A 166 -4.08 -9.72 -2.53
CA ILE A 166 -4.46 -11.13 -2.37
C ILE A 166 -5.88 -11.30 -1.86
N ARG A 167 -6.51 -12.41 -2.21
CA ARG A 167 -7.83 -12.79 -1.66
C ARG A 167 -7.79 -13.08 -0.15
N GLY A 168 -6.65 -13.54 0.36
CA GLY A 168 -6.53 -13.95 1.75
C GLY A 168 -6.86 -12.85 2.75
N THR A 169 -6.57 -11.59 2.41
CA THR A 169 -6.90 -10.44 3.25
C THR A 169 -8.30 -9.86 2.99
N LEU A 170 -9.07 -10.42 2.05
CA LEU A 170 -10.46 -10.04 1.77
C LEU A 170 -11.49 -10.91 2.50
N HIS A 171 -11.08 -11.89 3.27
CA HIS A 171 -12.01 -12.75 4.00
C HIS A 171 -12.83 -11.92 4.98
N GLY A 172 -14.16 -11.92 4.78
CA GLY A 172 -15.13 -11.08 5.49
C GLY A 172 -15.82 -10.07 4.57
N GLU A 173 -15.20 -9.73 3.44
CA GLU A 173 -15.87 -8.98 2.37
C GLU A 173 -16.80 -9.89 1.55
N SER A 174 -17.80 -9.30 0.85
CA SER A 174 -18.61 -10.04 -0.11
C SER A 174 -17.73 -10.49 -1.29
N PRO A 175 -17.74 -11.80 -1.67
CA PRO A 175 -16.96 -12.30 -2.79
C PRO A 175 -17.23 -11.60 -4.13
N GLU A 176 -18.43 -11.05 -4.31
CA GLU A 176 -18.83 -10.29 -5.49
C GLU A 176 -18.06 -8.97 -5.61
N LEU A 177 -17.57 -8.43 -4.48
CA LEU A 177 -16.76 -7.20 -4.45
C LEU A 177 -15.28 -7.46 -4.69
N TYR A 178 -14.78 -8.67 -4.56
CA TYR A 178 -13.35 -8.98 -4.67
C TYR A 178 -12.68 -8.37 -5.90
N PRO A 179 -13.28 -8.44 -7.12
CA PRO A 179 -12.65 -7.83 -8.30
C PRO A 179 -12.48 -6.31 -8.21
N MET A 180 -13.30 -5.64 -7.38
CA MET A 180 -13.23 -4.20 -7.15
C MET A 180 -12.29 -3.81 -6.00
N LEU A 181 -11.93 -4.78 -5.14
CA LEU A 181 -11.13 -4.51 -3.94
C LEU A 181 -9.62 -4.65 -4.18
N GLY A 182 -9.19 -5.21 -5.31
CA GLY A 182 -7.77 -5.34 -5.57
C GLY A 182 -7.41 -6.04 -6.86
N SER A 183 -6.13 -6.38 -6.99
CA SER A 183 -5.59 -7.10 -8.13
C SER A 183 -4.44 -8.04 -7.72
N TYR A 184 -4.47 -9.26 -8.24
CA TYR A 184 -3.41 -10.25 -8.06
C TYR A 184 -2.04 -9.79 -8.57
N LEU A 185 -2.01 -8.82 -9.49
CA LEU A 185 -0.78 -8.29 -10.08
C LEU A 185 0.19 -7.74 -9.02
N TYR A 186 -0.34 -7.19 -7.91
CA TYR A 186 0.50 -6.63 -6.84
C TYR A 186 1.20 -7.73 -6.02
N ALA A 187 0.56 -8.88 -5.83
CA ALA A 187 1.23 -10.03 -5.22
C ALA A 187 2.29 -10.63 -6.15
N GLU A 188 2.00 -10.75 -7.44
CA GLU A 188 2.95 -11.28 -8.41
C GLU A 188 4.20 -10.41 -8.53
N LEU A 189 4.05 -9.08 -8.61
CA LEU A 189 5.22 -8.20 -8.67
C LEU A 189 6.03 -8.24 -7.36
N ALA A 190 5.36 -8.31 -6.20
CA ALA A 190 6.05 -8.45 -4.92
C ALA A 190 6.88 -9.74 -4.87
N ASP A 191 6.28 -10.86 -5.30
CA ASP A 191 6.94 -12.16 -5.38
C ASP A 191 8.14 -12.18 -6.34
N ARG A 192 8.09 -11.42 -7.46
CA ARG A 192 9.21 -11.30 -8.42
C ARG A 192 10.32 -10.39 -7.92
N CYS A 193 9.97 -9.30 -7.22
CA CYS A 193 10.92 -8.25 -6.84
C CYS A 193 11.57 -8.45 -5.47
N GLY A 194 11.29 -9.55 -4.76
CA GLY A 194 11.88 -9.84 -3.45
C GLY A 194 11.48 -8.80 -2.39
N VAL A 195 10.17 -8.57 -2.26
CA VAL A 195 9.58 -7.72 -1.21
C VAL A 195 9.57 -8.49 0.12
N ASP A 196 9.88 -7.82 1.23
CA ASP A 196 9.89 -8.42 2.58
C ASP A 196 8.54 -8.32 3.28
N LEU A 197 7.77 -7.25 2.96
CA LEU A 197 6.46 -6.98 3.53
C LEU A 197 5.60 -6.24 2.51
N LEU A 198 4.35 -6.66 2.35
CA LEU A 198 3.34 -5.96 1.56
C LEU A 198 2.26 -5.42 2.51
N VAL A 199 1.96 -4.12 2.40
CA VAL A 199 0.97 -3.42 3.23
C VAL A 199 -0.09 -2.81 2.34
N HIS A 200 -1.38 -2.97 2.71
CA HIS A 200 -2.49 -2.37 1.98
C HIS A 200 -3.65 -1.97 2.92
N GLY A 201 -4.59 -1.18 2.41
CA GLY A 201 -5.85 -0.79 3.04
C GLY A 201 -7.07 -1.31 2.28
N HIS A 202 -8.09 -0.47 2.13
CA HIS A 202 -9.26 -0.61 1.26
C HIS A 202 -10.28 -1.69 1.67
N ALA A 203 -9.86 -2.85 2.12
CA ALA A 203 -10.75 -3.97 2.46
C ALA A 203 -11.21 -3.87 3.93
N HIS A 204 -12.25 -3.07 4.18
CA HIS A 204 -12.72 -2.73 5.53
C HIS A 204 -13.33 -3.91 6.28
N GLY A 205 -13.97 -4.83 5.56
CA GLY A 205 -14.54 -6.06 6.12
C GLY A 205 -13.56 -7.23 6.11
N GLY A 206 -12.34 -7.02 5.61
CA GLY A 206 -11.33 -8.07 5.44
C GLY A 206 -10.64 -8.54 6.72
N THR A 207 -9.54 -9.25 6.55
CA THR A 207 -8.68 -9.74 7.64
C THR A 207 -7.30 -9.12 7.58
N GLU A 208 -6.67 -8.90 8.75
CA GLU A 208 -5.37 -8.22 8.87
C GLU A 208 -4.23 -8.97 8.17
N LYS A 209 -4.18 -10.31 8.26
CA LYS A 209 -2.99 -11.10 7.90
C LYS A 209 -3.25 -12.04 6.74
N GLY A 210 -2.31 -12.03 5.81
CA GLY A 210 -2.24 -12.98 4.72
C GLY A 210 -0.81 -13.17 4.24
N THR A 211 -0.63 -13.98 3.20
CA THR A 211 0.66 -14.22 2.55
C THR A 211 0.46 -14.32 1.04
N THR A 212 1.44 -13.86 0.26
CA THR A 212 1.49 -14.10 -1.19
C THR A 212 1.71 -15.60 -1.48
N PRO A 213 1.56 -16.05 -2.73
CA PRO A 213 1.90 -17.43 -3.12
C PRO A 213 3.33 -17.86 -2.77
N ARG A 214 4.30 -16.95 -2.76
CA ARG A 214 5.70 -17.24 -2.36
C ARG A 214 5.98 -16.99 -0.88
N GLY A 215 4.95 -16.71 -0.08
CA GLY A 215 5.08 -16.61 1.38
C GLY A 215 5.44 -15.23 1.91
N ILE A 216 5.42 -14.18 1.08
CA ILE A 216 5.64 -12.80 1.54
C ILE A 216 4.47 -12.41 2.46
N PRO A 217 4.75 -11.89 3.68
CA PRO A 217 3.70 -11.39 4.55
C PRO A 217 2.91 -10.25 3.92
N VAL A 218 1.57 -10.34 3.95
CA VAL A 218 0.65 -9.28 3.55
C VAL A 218 -0.12 -8.80 4.76
N ARG A 219 -0.29 -7.49 4.87
CA ARG A 219 -1.02 -6.84 5.98
C ARG A 219 -2.08 -5.89 5.43
N ASN A 220 -3.33 -6.19 5.73
CA ASN A 220 -4.43 -5.26 5.57
C ASN A 220 -4.48 -4.37 6.82
N VAL A 221 -4.14 -3.11 6.64
CA VAL A 221 -4.05 -2.14 7.73
C VAL A 221 -5.18 -1.12 7.71
N ALA A 222 -6.28 -1.43 7.02
CA ALA A 222 -7.49 -0.63 7.09
C ALA A 222 -7.92 -0.43 8.55
N GLN A 223 -8.15 0.81 8.97
CA GLN A 223 -8.47 1.12 10.36
C GLN A 223 -9.69 0.33 10.89
N PRO A 224 -10.76 0.08 10.10
CA PRO A 224 -11.87 -0.77 10.52
C PRO A 224 -11.47 -2.22 10.83
N VAL A 225 -10.44 -2.75 10.15
CA VAL A 225 -9.87 -4.09 10.42
C VAL A 225 -9.02 -4.08 11.68
N LEU A 226 -8.12 -3.09 11.79
CA LEU A 226 -7.19 -2.98 12.93
C LEU A 226 -7.88 -2.66 14.24
N ARG A 227 -8.91 -1.82 14.23
CA ARG A 227 -9.63 -1.28 15.40
C ARG A 227 -8.70 -0.66 16.45
N ARG A 228 -7.61 -0.07 15.99
CA ARG A 228 -6.57 0.63 16.76
C ARG A 228 -5.92 1.68 15.87
N PRO A 229 -5.20 2.67 16.43
CA PRO A 229 -4.62 3.76 15.65
C PRO A 229 -3.65 3.29 14.57
N TYR A 230 -2.86 2.24 14.83
CA TYR A 230 -1.95 1.58 13.88
C TYR A 230 -1.59 0.18 14.37
N ALA A 231 -1.00 -0.62 13.49
CA ALA A 231 -0.34 -1.87 13.83
C ALA A 231 1.17 -1.76 13.62
N VAL A 232 1.96 -2.46 14.43
CA VAL A 232 3.43 -2.49 14.30
C VAL A 232 3.88 -3.86 13.82
N TYR A 233 4.74 -3.86 12.79
CA TYR A 233 5.32 -5.06 12.19
C TYR A 233 6.84 -4.99 12.21
N GLY A 234 7.49 -6.01 12.77
CA GLY A 234 8.93 -6.15 12.72
C GLY A 234 9.39 -6.83 11.43
N ILE A 235 10.39 -6.25 10.76
CA ILE A 235 11.07 -6.87 9.62
C ILE A 235 12.58 -6.92 9.87
N GLU A 236 13.22 -7.97 9.35
CA GLU A 236 14.67 -8.18 9.48
C GLU A 236 15.31 -8.40 8.10
N PRO A 237 16.52 -7.86 7.86
CA PRO A 237 17.27 -8.18 6.65
C PRO A 237 17.57 -9.68 6.57
N GLY A 238 17.39 -10.30 5.40
CA GLY A 238 17.98 -11.62 5.15
C GLY A 238 17.05 -12.77 4.77
N ARG A 239 15.75 -12.56 4.61
CA ARG A 239 14.88 -13.67 4.16
C ARG A 239 14.94 -13.95 2.65
N HIS A 240 15.46 -13.05 1.82
CA HIS A 240 15.47 -13.17 0.35
C HIS A 240 16.83 -13.28 -0.33
N ALA A 241 17.95 -13.34 0.42
CA ALA A 241 19.28 -13.51 -0.17
C ALA A 241 19.58 -14.93 -0.69
N ALA A 242 18.65 -15.89 -0.62
CA ALA A 242 18.92 -17.31 -0.85
C ALA A 242 18.09 -17.99 -1.95
N SER A 243 17.43 -17.28 -2.87
CA SER A 243 16.75 -17.94 -4.00
C SER A 243 17.09 -17.33 -5.36
N GLY A 244 18.38 -17.28 -5.69
CA GLY A 244 18.88 -17.18 -7.06
C GLY A 244 18.82 -18.55 -7.75
N ALA A 245 17.62 -19.11 -7.96
CA ALA A 245 17.42 -20.25 -8.84
C ALA A 245 16.42 -19.85 -9.91
N ALA A 246 16.94 -19.65 -11.12
CA ALA A 246 16.15 -19.49 -12.32
C ALA A 246 15.34 -20.77 -12.57
N ASP A 247 14.06 -20.77 -12.22
CA ASP A 247 13.13 -21.78 -12.70
C ASP A 247 12.43 -21.28 -13.96
N ARG A 248 12.77 -21.96 -15.05
CA ARG A 248 12.20 -21.80 -16.38
C ARG A 248 10.71 -22.17 -16.31
N TRP A 249 9.86 -21.25 -16.66
CA TRP A 249 8.49 -21.54 -17.03
C TRP A 249 8.51 -22.37 -18.33
N VAL A 250 8.14 -23.62 -18.25
CA VAL A 250 7.81 -24.43 -19.42
C VAL A 250 6.40 -24.05 -19.82
N ASP A 251 6.31 -23.46 -20.99
CA ASP A 251 5.07 -23.14 -21.69
C ASP A 251 4.28 -24.44 -21.95
N ALA A 252 3.18 -24.62 -21.24
CA ALA A 252 2.21 -25.65 -21.53
C ALA A 252 1.10 -25.03 -22.39
N SER A 253 1.44 -24.69 -23.60
CA SER A 253 0.46 -24.45 -24.65
C SER A 253 0.10 -25.76 -25.32
N ILE A 254 -1.21 -25.97 -25.49
CA ILE A 254 -1.93 -26.81 -26.47
C ILE A 254 -2.11 -28.29 -26.09
N GLY A 255 -3.37 -28.61 -25.88
CA GLY A 255 -4.03 -29.89 -25.89
C GLY A 255 -5.51 -29.67 -25.70
#